data_a98d2b89485d2d0313c9ba1c75d2de08
#
_entry.id   a98d2b89485d2d0313c9ba1c75d2de08
#
_cell.length_a   1.000
_cell.length_b   1.000
_cell.length_c   1.000
_cell.angle_alpha   90.00
_cell.angle_beta   90.00
_cell.angle_gamma   90.00
#
_symmetry.space_group_name_H-M   'P 1'
#
loop_
_entity.id
_entity.type
_entity.pdbx_description
1 polymer ?
#
loop_
_entity_poly.entity_id
_entity_poly.type
_entity_poly.pdbx_seq_one_letter_code
_entity_poly.pdbx_strand_id
1 'polypeptide(L)'
;MINIDLGTLVDKPIKDVFAFVGNPNNMSKWNTAVVSLEQITPGNVGVGTKFKSTGEMMGRRIEGEMQVTAYEPDTKCGFQVNAGPMQVNITITLKTVGTGTKIGLNAQGNPAGFFKLAEGVMTGRVKSMMEENLANLKSQLEG
;
A
#
# COMPACT_ATOMS: atom_id res chain seq x y z
N MET A 1 -0.45 -13.89 -12.28
CA MET A 1 -0.39 -13.25 -10.96
C MET A 1 0.74 -12.25 -10.91
N ILE A 2 0.46 -11.05 -10.42
CA ILE A 2 1.46 -10.01 -10.25
C ILE A 2 2.03 -10.13 -8.84
N ASN A 3 3.37 -10.14 -8.74
CA ASN A 3 4.06 -10.16 -7.46
C ASN A 3 5.27 -9.23 -7.57
N ILE A 4 5.24 -8.12 -6.84
CA ILE A 4 6.26 -7.10 -6.91
C ILE A 4 6.84 -6.84 -5.53
N ASP A 5 8.17 -6.88 -5.42
CA ASP A 5 8.90 -6.56 -4.20
C ASP A 5 9.80 -5.36 -4.46
N LEU A 6 9.65 -4.34 -3.63
CA LEU A 6 10.47 -3.13 -3.67
C LEU A 6 10.90 -2.75 -2.26
N GLY A 7 11.91 -1.90 -2.15
CA GLY A 7 12.37 -1.42 -0.86
C GLY A 7 13.06 -0.08 -0.95
N THR A 8 13.11 0.62 0.18
CA THR A 8 13.82 1.89 0.28
C THR A 8 14.31 2.09 1.71
N LEU A 9 15.29 2.96 1.88
CA LEU A 9 15.79 3.36 3.19
C LEU A 9 15.32 4.78 3.48
N VAL A 10 14.82 5.01 4.69
CA VAL A 10 14.42 6.34 5.14
C VAL A 10 15.17 6.69 6.41
N ASP A 11 15.54 7.96 6.56
CA ASP A 11 16.28 8.45 7.70
C ASP A 11 15.33 8.91 8.81
N LYS A 12 14.57 7.93 9.34
CA LYS A 12 13.62 8.14 10.43
C LYS A 12 13.55 6.90 11.32
N PRO A 13 13.31 7.08 12.63
CA PRO A 13 13.14 5.96 13.54
C PRO A 13 11.94 5.08 13.14
N ILE A 14 12.04 3.79 13.40
CA ILE A 14 11.02 2.81 13.01
C ILE A 14 9.64 3.14 13.58
N LYS A 15 9.57 3.70 14.78
CA LYS A 15 8.29 4.10 15.38
C LYS A 15 7.58 5.17 14.58
N ASP A 16 8.34 6.17 14.11
CA ASP A 16 7.78 7.26 13.30
C ASP A 16 7.32 6.74 11.95
N VAL A 17 8.10 5.84 11.36
CA VAL A 17 7.75 5.22 10.07
C VAL A 17 6.46 4.41 10.22
N PHE A 18 6.37 3.56 11.24
CA PHE A 18 5.17 2.75 11.44
C PHE A 18 3.94 3.61 11.73
N ALA A 19 4.08 4.66 12.54
CA ALA A 19 2.97 5.56 12.84
C ALA A 19 2.40 6.19 11.57
N PHE A 20 3.23 6.40 10.56
CA PHE A 20 2.79 6.96 9.29
C PHE A 20 2.21 5.88 8.36
N VAL A 21 2.97 4.81 8.07
CA VAL A 21 2.55 3.79 7.10
C VAL A 21 1.47 2.88 7.62
N GLY A 22 1.40 2.67 8.94
CA GLY A 22 0.39 1.82 9.56
C GLY A 22 -0.98 2.48 9.66
N ASN A 23 -1.08 3.78 9.37
CA ASN A 23 -2.34 4.50 9.38
C ASN A 23 -2.88 4.63 7.94
N PRO A 24 -3.93 3.87 7.57
CA PRO A 24 -4.47 3.93 6.22
C PRO A 24 -4.95 5.32 5.79
N ASN A 25 -5.29 6.19 6.76
CA ASN A 25 -5.69 7.55 6.45
C ASN A 25 -4.56 8.38 5.84
N ASN A 26 -3.31 7.96 5.99
CA ASN A 26 -2.16 8.60 5.37
C ASN A 26 -1.85 8.05 3.97
N MET A 27 -2.51 6.96 3.57
CA MET A 27 -2.17 6.27 2.32
C MET A 27 -2.32 7.16 1.08
N SER A 28 -3.34 8.00 1.04
CA SER A 28 -3.53 8.93 -0.08
C SER A 28 -2.42 9.98 -0.19
N LYS A 29 -1.63 10.17 0.85
CA LYS A 29 -0.52 11.14 0.85
C LYS A 29 0.70 10.63 0.11
N TRP A 30 0.84 9.31 -0.03
CA TRP A 30 2.00 8.74 -0.68
C TRP A 30 1.66 7.75 -1.80
N ASN A 31 0.50 7.15 -1.79
CA ASN A 31 0.07 6.19 -2.81
C ASN A 31 -0.83 6.88 -3.83
N THR A 32 -0.30 7.09 -5.04
CA THR A 32 -0.99 7.81 -6.11
C THR A 32 -2.22 7.08 -6.64
N ALA A 33 -2.32 5.77 -6.41
CA ALA A 33 -3.49 4.99 -6.83
C ALA A 33 -4.69 5.18 -5.88
N VAL A 34 -4.46 5.73 -4.68
CA VAL A 34 -5.51 5.91 -3.67
C VAL A 34 -6.00 7.36 -3.73
N VAL A 35 -7.29 7.55 -4.04
CA VAL A 35 -7.93 8.86 -4.03
C VAL A 35 -8.45 9.18 -2.63
N SER A 36 -9.16 8.24 -2.01
CA SER A 36 -9.69 8.42 -0.66
C SER A 36 -9.92 7.08 0.03
N LEU A 37 -9.86 7.11 1.35
CA LEU A 37 -10.22 5.99 2.22
C LEU A 37 -11.16 6.50 3.29
N GLU A 38 -12.24 5.77 3.54
CA GLU A 38 -13.20 6.08 4.59
C GLU A 38 -13.33 4.88 5.50
N GLN A 39 -13.04 5.06 6.79
CA GLN A 39 -13.12 3.96 7.76
C GLN A 39 -14.56 3.57 8.00
N ILE A 40 -14.88 2.29 7.79
CA ILE A 40 -16.20 1.73 7.99
C ILE A 40 -16.32 1.12 9.39
N THR A 41 -15.32 0.34 9.79
CA THR A 41 -15.28 -0.27 11.12
C THR A 41 -14.88 0.77 12.15
N PRO A 42 -15.69 1.03 13.19
CA PRO A 42 -15.33 2.02 14.21
C PRO A 42 -14.17 1.55 15.09
N GLY A 43 -13.53 2.51 15.74
CA GLY A 43 -12.47 2.24 16.69
C GLY A 43 -11.06 2.41 16.12
N ASN A 44 -10.07 1.94 16.87
CA ASN A 44 -8.68 2.04 16.47
C ASN A 44 -8.36 1.09 15.31
N VAL A 45 -7.44 1.51 14.45
CA VAL A 45 -6.99 0.69 13.34
C VAL A 45 -6.24 -0.54 13.87
N GLY A 46 -6.60 -1.69 13.34
CA GLY A 46 -5.97 -2.97 13.65
C GLY A 46 -6.42 -4.01 12.66
N VAL A 47 -6.01 -5.27 12.88
CA VAL A 47 -6.44 -6.38 12.01
C VAL A 47 -7.95 -6.45 11.98
N GLY A 48 -8.52 -6.53 10.78
CA GLY A 48 -9.97 -6.60 10.57
C GLY A 48 -10.63 -5.26 10.30
N THR A 49 -9.94 -4.13 10.53
CA THR A 49 -10.49 -2.80 10.24
C THR A 49 -10.74 -2.66 8.73
N LYS A 50 -11.92 -2.19 8.38
CA LYS A 50 -12.35 -2.05 6.99
C LYS A 50 -12.51 -0.59 6.59
N PHE A 51 -12.16 -0.30 5.35
CA PHE A 51 -12.26 1.02 4.74
C PHE A 51 -12.97 0.92 3.40
N LYS A 52 -13.79 1.92 3.10
CA LYS A 52 -14.27 2.12 1.73
C LYS A 52 -13.14 2.79 0.95
N SER A 53 -12.73 2.18 -0.15
CA SER A 53 -11.61 2.63 -0.95
C SER A 53 -12.08 3.20 -2.27
N THR A 54 -11.60 4.40 -2.61
CA THR A 54 -11.74 4.97 -3.93
C THR A 54 -10.35 5.14 -4.50
N GLY A 55 -10.08 4.48 -5.60
CA GLY A 55 -8.77 4.50 -6.26
C GLY A 55 -8.88 4.95 -7.70
N GLU A 56 -7.74 5.14 -8.32
CA GLU A 56 -7.64 5.45 -9.73
C GLU A 56 -6.45 4.70 -10.31
N MET A 57 -6.69 3.97 -11.38
CA MET A 57 -5.65 3.22 -12.08
C MET A 57 -5.91 3.30 -13.57
N MET A 58 -4.87 3.69 -14.33
CA MET A 58 -4.93 3.78 -15.80
C MET A 58 -6.12 4.64 -16.31
N GLY A 59 -6.38 5.76 -15.59
CA GLY A 59 -7.45 6.68 -15.95
C GLY A 59 -8.84 6.23 -15.54
N ARG A 60 -8.95 5.12 -14.82
CA ARG A 60 -10.24 4.59 -14.36
C ARG A 60 -10.38 4.75 -12.86
N ARG A 61 -11.54 5.26 -12.43
CA ARG A 61 -11.89 5.31 -11.02
C ARG A 61 -12.40 3.93 -10.60
N ILE A 62 -11.82 3.40 -9.53
CA ILE A 62 -12.16 2.07 -9.03
C ILE A 62 -12.60 2.23 -7.58
N GLU A 63 -13.81 1.75 -7.29
CA GLU A 63 -14.34 1.72 -5.94
C GLU A 63 -14.29 0.31 -5.40
N GLY A 64 -13.94 0.18 -4.12
CA GLY A 64 -13.83 -1.12 -3.49
C GLY A 64 -13.74 -1.01 -1.99
N GLU A 65 -13.26 -2.08 -1.37
CA GLU A 65 -13.11 -2.18 0.07
C GLU A 65 -11.67 -2.61 0.40
N MET A 66 -11.11 -1.99 1.43
CA MET A 66 -9.79 -2.36 1.93
C MET A 66 -9.93 -2.86 3.36
N GLN A 67 -9.26 -3.95 3.68
CA GLN A 67 -9.24 -4.53 5.02
C GLN A 67 -7.80 -4.65 5.50
N VAL A 68 -7.57 -4.29 6.76
CA VAL A 68 -6.27 -4.50 7.38
C VAL A 68 -6.12 -5.99 7.70
N THR A 69 -5.09 -6.62 7.14
CA THR A 69 -4.84 -8.07 7.30
C THR A 69 -3.69 -8.38 8.25
N ALA A 70 -2.79 -7.41 8.46
CA ALA A 70 -1.70 -7.55 9.42
C ALA A 70 -1.44 -6.18 10.05
N TYR A 71 -1.17 -6.18 11.34
CA TYR A 71 -0.89 -4.96 12.08
C TYR A 71 0.01 -5.30 13.26
N GLU A 72 1.31 -5.26 13.04
CA GLU A 72 2.33 -5.54 14.04
C GLU A 72 3.17 -4.28 14.24
N PRO A 73 2.96 -3.54 15.33
CA PRO A 73 3.66 -2.27 15.57
C PRO A 73 5.17 -2.38 15.37
N ASP A 74 5.73 -1.42 14.64
CA ASP A 74 7.15 -1.30 14.33
C ASP A 74 7.73 -2.48 13.53
N THR A 75 6.89 -3.38 13.01
CA THR A 75 7.34 -4.56 12.28
C THR A 75 6.71 -4.65 10.89
N LYS A 76 5.39 -4.72 10.81
CA LYS A 76 4.71 -4.79 9.52
C LYS A 76 3.24 -4.40 9.60
N CYS A 77 2.70 -4.03 8.46
CA CYS A 77 1.26 -3.90 8.26
C CYS A 77 0.89 -4.47 6.89
N GLY A 78 -0.33 -4.95 6.78
CA GLY A 78 -0.82 -5.55 5.56
C GLY A 78 -2.23 -5.12 5.26
N PHE A 79 -2.56 -5.04 3.98
CA PHE A 79 -3.87 -4.60 3.51
C PHE A 79 -4.31 -5.47 2.34
N GLN A 80 -5.60 -5.81 2.32
CA GLN A 80 -6.22 -6.47 1.18
C GLN A 80 -7.23 -5.52 0.57
N VAL A 81 -7.07 -5.25 -0.72
CA VAL A 81 -7.97 -4.37 -1.47
C VAL A 81 -8.79 -5.25 -2.42
N ASN A 82 -10.10 -5.14 -2.30
CA ASN A 82 -11.05 -5.82 -3.19
C ASN A 82 -11.80 -4.76 -3.98
N ALA A 83 -11.66 -4.80 -5.29
CA ALA A 83 -12.27 -3.82 -6.20
C ALA A 83 -12.88 -4.59 -7.38
N GLY A 84 -14.17 -4.93 -7.26
CA GLY A 84 -14.84 -5.80 -8.22
C GLY A 84 -14.16 -7.18 -8.23
N PRO A 85 -13.82 -7.71 -9.42
CA PRO A 85 -13.13 -9.00 -9.51
C PRO A 85 -11.65 -8.96 -9.17
N MET A 86 -11.09 -7.75 -8.95
CA MET A 86 -9.67 -7.58 -8.66
C MET A 86 -9.41 -7.65 -7.17
N GLN A 87 -8.37 -8.40 -6.77
CA GLN A 87 -7.93 -8.50 -5.39
C GLN A 87 -6.43 -8.25 -5.34
N VAL A 88 -6.01 -7.34 -4.47
CA VAL A 88 -4.59 -7.00 -4.28
C VAL A 88 -4.25 -7.08 -2.81
N ASN A 89 -3.16 -7.77 -2.49
CA ASN A 89 -2.61 -7.83 -1.14
C ASN A 89 -1.33 -7.02 -1.09
N ILE A 90 -1.28 -6.07 -0.16
CA ILE A 90 -0.12 -5.22 0.04
C ILE A 90 0.45 -5.51 1.42
N THR A 91 1.75 -5.75 1.50
CA THR A 91 2.45 -5.95 2.77
C THR A 91 3.61 -4.97 2.86
N ILE A 92 3.66 -4.23 3.96
CA ILE A 92 4.76 -3.31 4.25
C ILE A 92 5.51 -3.87 5.45
N THR A 93 6.81 -4.12 5.27
CA THR A 93 7.67 -4.61 6.34
C THR A 93 8.70 -3.54 6.70
N LEU A 94 9.03 -3.46 7.99
CA LEU A 94 9.95 -2.47 8.52
C LEU A 94 11.09 -3.15 9.26
N LYS A 95 12.30 -2.62 9.07
CA LYS A 95 13.48 -3.12 9.77
C LYS A 95 14.39 -1.94 10.10
N THR A 96 14.83 -1.87 11.35
CA THR A 96 15.79 -0.85 11.77
C THR A 96 17.15 -1.10 11.11
N VAL A 97 17.70 -0.05 10.50
CA VAL A 97 19.05 -0.07 9.91
C VAL A 97 19.79 1.17 10.41
N GLY A 98 20.71 0.98 11.34
CA GLY A 98 21.39 2.13 11.99
C GLY A 98 20.38 3.02 12.73
N THR A 99 20.33 4.29 12.37
CA THR A 99 19.38 5.26 12.94
C THR A 99 18.12 5.40 12.09
N GLY A 100 18.07 4.71 10.97
CA GLY A 100 16.94 4.78 10.02
C GLY A 100 16.16 3.48 9.94
N THR A 101 15.33 3.40 8.92
CA THR A 101 14.45 2.25 8.70
C THR A 101 14.48 1.81 7.25
N LYS A 102 14.58 0.50 7.05
CA LYS A 102 14.35 -0.10 5.74
C LYS A 102 12.88 -0.45 5.62
N ILE A 103 12.24 0.06 4.56
CA ILE A 103 10.85 -0.22 4.23
C ILE A 103 10.84 -1.22 3.07
N GLY A 104 10.19 -2.36 3.27
CA GLY A 104 9.91 -3.32 2.21
C GLY A 104 8.44 -3.21 1.81
N LEU A 105 8.17 -3.21 0.52
CA LEU A 105 6.83 -3.13 -0.03
C LEU A 105 6.61 -4.31 -0.96
N ASN A 106 5.65 -5.15 -0.63
CA ASN A 106 5.24 -6.28 -1.46
C ASN A 106 3.79 -6.08 -1.92
N ALA A 107 3.55 -6.24 -3.20
CA ALA A 107 2.20 -6.22 -3.74
C ALA A 107 1.97 -7.49 -4.55
N GLN A 108 0.90 -8.21 -4.22
CA GLN A 108 0.47 -9.41 -4.93
C GLN A 108 -0.97 -9.24 -5.37
N GLY A 109 -1.25 -9.59 -6.62
CA GLY A 109 -2.61 -9.49 -7.13
C GLY A 109 -2.83 -10.30 -8.39
N ASN A 110 -4.09 -10.62 -8.64
CA ASN A 110 -4.51 -11.27 -9.87
C ASN A 110 -5.24 -10.24 -10.71
N PRO A 111 -4.70 -9.88 -11.90
CA PRO A 111 -5.46 -9.07 -12.83
C PRO A 111 -6.69 -9.86 -13.28
N ALA A 112 -7.82 -9.17 -13.40
CA ALA A 112 -9.08 -9.81 -13.75
C ALA A 112 -9.55 -9.38 -15.13
N GLY A 113 -10.14 -10.31 -15.87
CA GLY A 113 -10.75 -10.05 -17.17
C GLY A 113 -9.79 -9.41 -18.17
N PHE A 114 -10.12 -8.21 -18.62
CA PHE A 114 -9.32 -7.47 -19.58
C PHE A 114 -7.86 -7.29 -19.17
N PHE A 115 -7.61 -7.03 -17.88
CA PHE A 115 -6.26 -6.80 -17.37
C PHE A 115 -5.40 -8.05 -17.43
N LYS A 116 -6.00 -9.24 -17.42
CA LYS A 116 -5.25 -10.50 -17.50
C LYS A 116 -4.56 -10.64 -18.86
N LEU A 117 -5.16 -10.16 -19.92
CA LEU A 117 -4.59 -10.22 -21.26
C LEU A 117 -3.38 -9.27 -21.42
N ALA A 118 -3.31 -8.24 -20.59
CA ALA A 118 -2.26 -7.25 -20.62
C ALA A 118 -1.32 -7.38 -19.40
N GLU A 119 -1.23 -8.55 -18.79
CA GLU A 119 -0.50 -8.76 -17.53
C GLU A 119 0.94 -8.25 -17.58
N GLY A 120 1.68 -8.51 -18.66
CA GLY A 120 3.05 -8.07 -18.79
C GLY A 120 3.20 -6.53 -18.77
N VAL A 121 2.31 -5.85 -19.47
CA VAL A 121 2.28 -4.37 -19.50
C VAL A 121 1.84 -3.84 -18.14
N MET A 122 0.83 -4.47 -17.53
CA MET A 122 0.33 -4.10 -16.21
C MET A 122 1.42 -4.20 -15.15
N THR A 123 2.20 -5.29 -15.17
CA THR A 123 3.28 -5.49 -14.19
C THR A 123 4.28 -4.34 -14.25
N GLY A 124 4.68 -3.91 -15.44
CA GLY A 124 5.60 -2.80 -15.61
C GLY A 124 5.04 -1.48 -15.10
N ARG A 125 3.78 -1.20 -15.39
CA ARG A 125 3.11 0.02 -14.94
C ARG A 125 2.90 0.05 -13.42
N VAL A 126 2.48 -1.08 -12.86
CA VAL A 126 2.30 -1.20 -11.41
C VAL A 126 3.63 -1.05 -10.69
N LYS A 127 4.70 -1.66 -11.21
CA LYS A 127 6.03 -1.52 -10.64
C LYS A 127 6.49 -0.06 -10.64
N SER A 128 6.34 0.64 -11.76
CA SER A 128 6.70 2.07 -11.86
C SER A 128 5.90 2.91 -10.87
N MET A 129 4.62 2.64 -10.73
CA MET A 129 3.76 3.34 -9.78
C MET A 129 4.20 3.08 -8.34
N MET A 130 4.56 1.84 -8.01
CA MET A 130 5.04 1.48 -6.68
C MET A 130 6.39 2.14 -6.36
N GLU A 131 7.28 2.23 -7.34
CA GLU A 131 8.55 2.94 -7.18
C GLU A 131 8.31 4.42 -6.87
N GLU A 132 7.38 5.05 -7.59
CA GLU A 132 6.97 6.42 -7.34
C GLU A 132 6.34 6.58 -5.96
N ASN A 133 5.48 5.64 -5.58
CA ASN A 133 4.85 5.65 -4.25
C ASN A 133 5.88 5.54 -3.13
N LEU A 134 6.91 4.71 -3.29
CA LEU A 134 7.98 4.62 -2.31
C LEU A 134 8.78 5.92 -2.22
N ALA A 135 9.04 6.56 -3.35
CA ALA A 135 9.72 7.86 -3.38
C ALA A 135 8.89 8.92 -2.67
N ASN A 136 7.57 8.93 -2.89
CA ASN A 136 6.65 9.82 -2.20
C ASN A 136 6.63 9.56 -0.70
N LEU A 137 6.60 8.30 -0.31
CA LEU A 137 6.62 7.90 1.09
C LEU A 137 7.89 8.39 1.78
N LYS A 138 9.04 8.18 1.15
CA LYS A 138 10.32 8.67 1.67
C LYS A 138 10.31 10.19 1.81
N SER A 139 9.81 10.90 0.81
CA SER A 139 9.71 12.36 0.84
C SER A 139 8.81 12.85 1.98
N GLN A 140 7.67 12.19 2.19
CA GLN A 140 6.75 12.55 3.28
C GLN A 140 7.40 12.32 4.66
N LEU A 141 8.17 11.25 4.81
CA LEU A 141 8.80 10.91 6.08
C LEU A 141 10.02 11.78 6.39
N GLU A 142 10.81 12.11 5.38
CA GLU A 142 12.05 12.89 5.55
C GLU A 142 11.85 14.40 5.37
N GLY A 143 10.78 14.78 4.74
CA GLY A 143 10.43 16.16 4.48
C GLY A 143 9.73 16.84 5.66
#